data_9f473f6bc7961a1363d3fdbd71e92cf4
#
_entry.id   9f473f6bc7961a1363d3fdbd71e92cf4
#
_cell.length_a   1.000
_cell.length_b   1.000
_cell.length_c   1.000
_cell.angle_alpha   90.00
_cell.angle_beta   90.00
_cell.angle_gamma   90.00
#
_symmetry.space_group_name_H-M   'P 1'
#
loop_
_entity.id
_entity.type
_entity.pdbx_description
1 polymer ?
#
loop_
_entity_poly.entity_id
_entity_poly.type
_entity_poly.pdbx_seq_one_letter_code
_entity_poly.pdbx_strand_id
1 'polypeptide(L)'
;MIIAAGLSPAWQQILEVTSLETGEVNRCQSAQWASSGKVINVGIAVRHLGTPCETIYPAGGFARELISSELEQLGVSSCVIPQQTPTRVCTTILDRSTGKTTELVENAQPITAEELAAFKTEYLKHLKSAQVVVLTGSLPAGTPSSFYRDLIAETHCPVILDARGPELEAALEEKPFLVKPNHEELERTLMTELADTEALIKGMQQINERGATWVVISQGKDTLWATSREHVYRFTPARAEVVNPIACGDSLAAGIAVALHRGKPVPDAIRRGMAAAADNLTQLLPARLSETRMQTFYDQIEVEQIA
;
A
#
# COMPACT_ATOMS: atom_id res chain seq x y z
N MET A 1 -12.75 13.77 -0.52
CA MET A 1 -12.48 12.42 -1.06
C MET A 1 -11.03 12.03 -0.83
N ILE A 2 -10.68 10.76 -1.05
CA ILE A 2 -9.30 10.26 -0.99
C ILE A 2 -8.73 10.18 -2.41
N ILE A 3 -7.42 10.44 -2.58
CA ILE A 3 -6.68 10.12 -3.80
C ILE A 3 -5.72 8.98 -3.48
N ALA A 4 -5.71 7.93 -4.29
CA ALA A 4 -4.66 6.94 -4.35
C ALA A 4 -3.85 7.15 -5.64
N ALA A 5 -2.55 7.40 -5.53
CA ALA A 5 -1.72 7.70 -6.68
C ALA A 5 -0.39 6.95 -6.66
N GLY A 6 0.01 6.38 -7.81
CA GLY A 6 1.25 5.62 -7.93
C GLY A 6 1.51 5.13 -9.34
N LEU A 7 2.76 4.77 -9.62
CA LEU A 7 3.25 4.53 -10.99
C LEU A 7 3.37 3.06 -11.37
N SER A 8 3.07 2.12 -10.47
CA SER A 8 3.35 0.69 -10.70
C SER A 8 2.12 -0.20 -10.53
N PRO A 9 1.04 0.00 -11.33
CA PRO A 9 -0.08 -0.92 -11.36
C PRO A 9 0.37 -2.31 -11.86
N ALA A 10 -0.46 -3.33 -11.66
CA ALA A 10 -0.22 -4.67 -12.16
C ALA A 10 -1.53 -5.37 -12.52
N TRP A 11 -1.47 -6.28 -13.48
CA TRP A 11 -2.48 -7.31 -13.66
C TRP A 11 -2.00 -8.55 -12.92
N GLN A 12 -2.76 -9.02 -11.95
CA GLN A 12 -2.33 -10.06 -11.00
C GLN A 12 -2.99 -11.39 -11.35
N GLN A 13 -2.17 -12.44 -11.48
CA GLN A 13 -2.63 -13.82 -11.47
C GLN A 13 -2.42 -14.43 -10.09
N ILE A 14 -3.43 -15.12 -9.55
CA ILE A 14 -3.36 -15.84 -8.29
C ILE A 14 -3.64 -17.31 -8.58
N LEU A 15 -2.66 -18.15 -8.30
CA LEU A 15 -2.68 -19.60 -8.54
C LEU A 15 -2.72 -20.34 -7.20
N GLU A 16 -3.69 -21.24 -7.04
CA GLU A 16 -3.73 -22.14 -5.89
C GLU A 16 -3.22 -23.51 -6.32
N VAL A 17 -2.20 -24.00 -5.65
CA VAL A 17 -1.64 -25.34 -5.86
C VAL A 17 -1.75 -26.16 -4.57
N THR A 18 -1.88 -27.48 -4.68
CA THR A 18 -1.81 -28.36 -3.51
C THR A 18 -0.44 -28.29 -2.88
N SER A 19 0.62 -28.41 -3.70
CA SER A 19 2.02 -28.31 -3.34
C SER A 19 2.78 -27.72 -4.53
N LEU A 20 3.73 -26.80 -4.26
CA LEU A 20 4.62 -26.24 -5.28
C LEU A 20 5.92 -27.04 -5.33
N GLU A 21 6.15 -27.75 -6.42
CA GLU A 21 7.34 -28.54 -6.66
C GLU A 21 8.24 -27.86 -7.70
N THR A 22 9.41 -27.39 -7.26
CA THR A 22 10.37 -26.72 -8.15
C THR A 22 10.98 -27.71 -9.15
N GLY A 23 10.98 -27.33 -10.44
CA GLY A 23 11.50 -28.18 -11.50
C GLY A 23 10.46 -29.11 -12.13
N GLU A 24 9.26 -29.19 -11.60
CA GLU A 24 8.20 -30.06 -12.07
C GLU A 24 7.01 -29.29 -12.68
N VAL A 25 6.11 -29.99 -13.34
CA VAL A 25 4.86 -29.44 -13.86
C VAL A 25 3.84 -29.34 -12.73
N ASN A 26 3.58 -28.13 -12.26
CA ASN A 26 2.59 -27.86 -11.22
C ASN A 26 1.21 -27.59 -11.86
N ARG A 27 0.16 -28.31 -11.41
CA ARG A 27 -1.22 -28.10 -11.85
C ARG A 27 -1.98 -27.33 -10.80
N CYS A 28 -2.56 -26.18 -11.21
CA CYS A 28 -3.33 -25.35 -10.30
C CYS A 28 -4.72 -25.91 -10.06
N GLN A 29 -5.20 -25.85 -8.83
CA GLN A 29 -6.57 -26.17 -8.46
C GLN A 29 -7.52 -25.04 -8.85
N SER A 30 -7.07 -23.80 -8.72
CA SER A 30 -7.77 -22.60 -9.18
C SER A 30 -6.79 -21.57 -9.72
N ALA A 31 -7.28 -20.72 -10.60
CA ALA A 31 -6.57 -19.58 -11.12
C ALA A 31 -7.51 -18.37 -11.16
N GLN A 32 -7.15 -17.30 -10.50
CA GLN A 32 -7.89 -16.04 -10.46
C GLN A 32 -7.06 -14.92 -11.06
N TRP A 33 -7.74 -13.95 -11.66
CA TRP A 33 -7.12 -12.74 -12.17
C TRP A 33 -7.76 -11.54 -11.53
N ALA A 34 -6.98 -10.52 -11.21
CA ALA A 34 -7.46 -9.30 -10.59
C ALA A 34 -6.56 -8.10 -10.90
N SER A 35 -7.14 -6.94 -10.91
CA SER A 35 -6.41 -5.68 -10.85
C SER A 35 -5.66 -5.56 -9.53
N SER A 36 -4.40 -5.17 -9.59
CA SER A 36 -3.50 -5.12 -8.43
C SER A 36 -2.38 -4.09 -8.65
N GLY A 37 -1.35 -4.18 -7.82
CA GLY A 37 -0.37 -3.14 -7.61
C GLY A 37 -0.82 -2.19 -6.50
N LYS A 38 0.12 -1.71 -5.70
CA LYS A 38 -0.18 -0.97 -4.46
C LYS A 38 -1.25 0.11 -4.64
N VAL A 39 -1.13 0.93 -5.67
CA VAL A 39 -2.07 2.03 -5.94
C VAL A 39 -3.50 1.54 -6.20
N ILE A 40 -3.64 0.48 -6.98
CA ILE A 40 -4.96 -0.10 -7.31
C ILE A 40 -5.56 -0.79 -6.09
N ASN A 41 -4.75 -1.53 -5.33
CA ASN A 41 -5.19 -2.17 -4.09
C ASN A 41 -5.72 -1.14 -3.08
N VAL A 42 -5.03 0.01 -2.93
CA VAL A 42 -5.52 1.11 -2.08
C VAL A 42 -6.87 1.64 -2.59
N GLY A 43 -7.00 1.91 -3.89
CA GLY A 43 -8.25 2.41 -4.50
C GLY A 43 -9.43 1.47 -4.27
N ILE A 44 -9.22 0.16 -4.52
CA ILE A 44 -10.23 -0.88 -4.31
C ILE A 44 -10.61 -0.96 -2.82
N ALA A 45 -9.61 -1.02 -1.92
CA ALA A 45 -9.84 -1.08 -0.48
C ALA A 45 -10.65 0.12 0.03
N VAL A 46 -10.28 1.34 -0.36
CA VAL A 46 -11.01 2.57 0.03
C VAL A 46 -12.46 2.53 -0.45
N ARG A 47 -12.68 2.07 -1.70
CA ARG A 47 -14.04 1.94 -2.27
C ARG A 47 -14.87 0.92 -1.50
N HIS A 48 -14.31 -0.23 -1.17
CA HIS A 48 -14.97 -1.27 -0.38
C HIS A 48 -15.30 -0.81 1.06
N LEU A 49 -14.52 0.13 1.60
CA LEU A 49 -14.80 0.81 2.87
C LEU A 49 -15.77 1.99 2.73
N GLY A 50 -16.52 2.08 1.63
CA GLY A 50 -17.59 3.04 1.42
C GLY A 50 -17.13 4.50 1.33
N THR A 51 -15.88 4.77 1.02
CA THR A 51 -15.34 6.14 0.91
C THR A 51 -15.03 6.49 -0.55
N PRO A 52 -15.39 7.67 -1.05
CA PRO A 52 -15.02 8.11 -2.39
C PRO A 52 -13.50 8.17 -2.55
N CYS A 53 -12.99 7.52 -3.62
CA CYS A 53 -11.57 7.50 -3.96
C CYS A 53 -11.39 7.75 -5.44
N GLU A 54 -10.41 8.57 -5.81
CA GLU A 54 -9.89 8.63 -7.18
C GLU A 54 -8.56 7.90 -7.22
N THR A 55 -8.43 6.93 -8.14
CA THR A 55 -7.23 6.10 -8.27
C THR A 55 -6.48 6.52 -9.53
N ILE A 56 -5.28 7.11 -9.38
CA ILE A 56 -4.50 7.69 -10.47
C ILE A 56 -3.28 6.80 -10.74
N TYR A 57 -3.18 6.24 -11.95
CA TYR A 57 -2.09 5.33 -12.32
C TYR A 57 -1.85 5.33 -13.84
N PRO A 58 -0.60 5.06 -14.30
CA PRO A 58 -0.33 4.83 -15.72
C PRO A 58 -0.66 3.36 -16.07
N ALA A 59 -1.18 3.12 -17.27
CA ALA A 59 -1.37 1.77 -17.77
C ALA A 59 -1.29 1.70 -19.29
N GLY A 60 -0.78 0.58 -19.82
CA GLY A 60 -0.64 0.30 -21.24
C GLY A 60 -0.86 -1.18 -21.59
N GLY A 61 -0.92 -1.47 -22.90
CA GLY A 61 -1.13 -2.82 -23.41
C GLY A 61 -2.49 -3.42 -23.02
N PHE A 62 -2.61 -4.74 -23.12
CA PHE A 62 -3.87 -5.45 -22.84
C PHE A 62 -4.34 -5.32 -21.39
N ALA A 63 -3.41 -5.25 -20.44
CA ALA A 63 -3.74 -5.13 -19.02
C ALA A 63 -4.46 -3.82 -18.69
N ARG A 64 -4.25 -2.74 -19.45
CA ARG A 64 -4.96 -1.47 -19.27
C ARG A 64 -6.48 -1.66 -19.36
N GLU A 65 -6.95 -2.36 -20.40
CA GLU A 65 -8.37 -2.56 -20.62
C GLU A 65 -8.97 -3.50 -19.56
N LEU A 66 -8.25 -4.56 -19.19
CA LEU A 66 -8.68 -5.49 -18.14
C LEU A 66 -8.81 -4.80 -16.78
N ILE A 67 -7.81 -4.02 -16.39
CA ILE A 67 -7.83 -3.24 -15.15
C ILE A 67 -8.99 -2.25 -15.17
N SER A 68 -9.15 -1.48 -16.24
CA SER A 68 -10.21 -0.48 -16.35
C SER A 68 -11.59 -1.12 -16.24
N SER A 69 -11.82 -2.25 -16.93
CA SER A 69 -13.08 -2.98 -16.87
C SER A 69 -13.39 -3.52 -15.47
N GLU A 70 -12.41 -4.09 -14.78
CA GLU A 70 -12.64 -4.60 -13.42
C GLU A 70 -12.89 -3.47 -12.41
N LEU A 71 -12.13 -2.37 -12.48
CA LEU A 71 -12.35 -1.22 -11.60
C LEU A 71 -13.73 -0.59 -11.81
N GLU A 72 -14.21 -0.51 -13.05
CA GLU A 72 -15.57 -0.07 -13.36
C GLU A 72 -16.62 -0.99 -12.73
N GLN A 73 -16.47 -2.32 -12.86
CA GLN A 73 -17.35 -3.31 -12.24
C GLN A 73 -17.37 -3.21 -10.71
N LEU A 74 -16.24 -2.88 -10.10
CA LEU A 74 -16.10 -2.66 -8.66
C LEU A 74 -16.59 -1.26 -8.21
N GLY A 75 -16.95 -0.40 -9.15
CA GLY A 75 -17.34 0.98 -8.89
C GLY A 75 -16.21 1.84 -8.33
N VAL A 76 -14.95 1.52 -8.68
CA VAL A 76 -13.76 2.30 -8.32
C VAL A 76 -13.55 3.38 -9.37
N SER A 77 -13.55 4.65 -8.95
CA SER A 77 -13.20 5.77 -9.84
C SER A 77 -11.69 5.73 -10.14
N SER A 78 -11.34 5.87 -11.42
CA SER A 78 -9.95 5.78 -11.85
C SER A 78 -9.61 6.76 -12.96
N CYS A 79 -8.47 7.43 -12.81
CA CYS A 79 -7.83 8.25 -13.82
C CYS A 79 -6.61 7.51 -14.38
N VAL A 80 -6.77 6.96 -15.59
CA VAL A 80 -5.73 6.16 -16.25
C VAL A 80 -4.89 7.06 -17.15
N ILE A 81 -3.59 7.15 -16.88
CA ILE A 81 -2.63 7.81 -17.77
C ILE A 81 -2.19 6.81 -18.83
N PRO A 82 -2.45 7.07 -20.11
CA PRO A 82 -2.00 6.18 -21.17
C PRO A 82 -0.48 6.02 -21.15
N GLN A 83 0.01 4.78 -21.08
CA GLN A 83 1.42 4.43 -21.12
C GLN A 83 1.71 3.64 -22.40
N GLN A 84 2.85 3.94 -23.05
CA GLN A 84 3.26 3.25 -24.29
C GLN A 84 3.67 1.80 -24.03
N THR A 85 4.37 1.58 -22.91
CA THR A 85 4.82 0.25 -22.52
C THR A 85 3.67 -0.52 -21.84
N PRO A 86 3.64 -1.87 -21.96
CA PRO A 86 2.59 -2.66 -21.32
C PRO A 86 2.70 -2.63 -19.80
N THR A 87 1.55 -2.59 -19.14
CA THR A 87 1.46 -2.81 -17.70
C THR A 87 1.93 -4.22 -17.36
N ARG A 88 2.72 -4.35 -16.32
CA ARG A 88 3.30 -5.60 -15.83
C ARG A 88 2.23 -6.61 -15.39
N VAL A 89 2.57 -7.89 -15.52
CA VAL A 89 1.82 -9.00 -14.93
C VAL A 89 2.60 -9.54 -13.73
N CYS A 90 1.91 -9.82 -12.64
CA CYS A 90 2.49 -10.48 -11.49
C CYS A 90 1.76 -11.80 -11.22
N THR A 91 2.46 -12.80 -10.70
CA THR A 91 1.84 -14.08 -10.35
C THR A 91 2.10 -14.40 -8.89
N THR A 92 1.03 -14.64 -8.14
CA THR A 92 1.08 -15.16 -6.77
C THR A 92 0.74 -16.64 -6.79
N ILE A 93 1.57 -17.47 -6.19
CA ILE A 93 1.34 -18.91 -6.01
C ILE A 93 1.09 -19.17 -4.54
N LEU A 94 -0.09 -19.69 -4.22
CA LEU A 94 -0.50 -20.08 -2.88
C LEU A 94 -0.34 -21.61 -2.75
N ASP A 95 0.69 -22.04 -2.03
CA ASP A 95 0.95 -23.45 -1.71
C ASP A 95 0.13 -23.84 -0.48
N ARG A 96 -0.92 -24.63 -0.70
CA ARG A 96 -1.86 -25.03 0.36
C ARG A 96 -1.27 -26.05 1.33
N SER A 97 -0.26 -26.83 0.92
CA SER A 97 0.38 -27.83 1.79
C SER A 97 1.29 -27.19 2.84
N THR A 98 1.97 -26.12 2.47
CA THR A 98 2.94 -25.44 3.34
C THR A 98 2.44 -24.11 3.91
N GLY A 99 1.33 -23.57 3.38
CA GLY A 99 0.84 -22.24 3.69
C GLY A 99 1.75 -21.11 3.19
N LYS A 100 2.73 -21.42 2.34
CA LYS A 100 3.67 -20.43 1.80
C LYS A 100 3.07 -19.73 0.58
N THR A 101 3.44 -18.47 0.45
CA THR A 101 3.14 -17.65 -0.73
C THR A 101 4.43 -17.36 -1.50
N THR A 102 4.42 -17.59 -2.80
CA THR A 102 5.52 -17.25 -3.71
C THR A 102 5.02 -16.22 -4.71
N GLU A 103 5.75 -15.11 -4.87
CA GLU A 103 5.43 -14.09 -5.84
C GLU A 103 6.46 -14.06 -6.96
N LEU A 104 5.98 -14.07 -8.21
CA LEU A 104 6.75 -13.76 -9.41
C LEU A 104 6.33 -12.37 -9.86
N VAL A 105 7.21 -11.40 -9.66
CA VAL A 105 6.91 -9.99 -9.86
C VAL A 105 7.70 -9.46 -11.05
N GLU A 106 7.00 -9.07 -12.11
CA GLU A 106 7.60 -8.30 -13.19
C GLU A 106 7.90 -6.88 -12.69
N ASN A 107 9.06 -6.35 -13.05
CA ASN A 107 9.35 -4.94 -12.81
C ASN A 107 8.46 -4.06 -13.70
N ALA A 108 8.04 -2.91 -13.16
CA ALA A 108 7.32 -1.93 -13.96
C ALA A 108 8.23 -1.44 -15.10
N GLN A 109 7.65 -1.34 -16.30
CA GLN A 109 8.37 -0.87 -17.48
C GLN A 109 8.71 0.62 -17.34
N PRO A 110 9.79 1.08 -18.02
CA PRO A 110 10.15 2.49 -17.99
C PRO A 110 8.99 3.41 -18.40
N ILE A 111 8.94 4.58 -17.75
CA ILE A 111 7.96 5.64 -18.01
C ILE A 111 8.66 6.84 -18.65
N THR A 112 8.03 7.49 -19.60
CA THR A 112 8.59 8.68 -20.28
C THR A 112 8.36 9.97 -19.48
N ALA A 113 9.11 11.00 -19.81
CA ALA A 113 8.93 12.33 -19.21
C ALA A 113 7.54 12.92 -19.50
N GLU A 114 7.00 12.67 -20.70
CA GLU A 114 5.67 13.11 -21.12
C GLU A 114 4.57 12.42 -20.32
N GLU A 115 4.71 11.10 -20.07
CA GLU A 115 3.78 10.32 -19.26
C GLU A 115 3.82 10.76 -17.79
N LEU A 116 5.01 11.06 -17.24
CA LEU A 116 5.15 11.64 -15.90
C LEU A 116 4.50 13.02 -15.80
N ALA A 117 4.68 13.88 -16.81
CA ALA A 117 4.06 15.20 -16.86
C ALA A 117 2.53 15.11 -16.95
N ALA A 118 2.01 14.18 -17.74
CA ALA A 118 0.58 13.89 -17.82
C ALA A 118 0.03 13.39 -16.48
N PHE A 119 0.75 12.49 -15.81
CA PHE A 119 0.38 12.02 -14.47
C PHE A 119 0.31 13.18 -13.47
N LYS A 120 1.35 14.03 -13.41
CA LYS A 120 1.36 15.18 -12.51
C LYS A 120 0.20 16.14 -12.81
N THR A 121 -0.12 16.36 -14.07
CA THR A 121 -1.23 17.23 -14.50
C THR A 121 -2.57 16.71 -13.98
N GLU A 122 -2.87 15.44 -14.16
CA GLU A 122 -4.11 14.83 -13.67
C GLU A 122 -4.13 14.75 -12.14
N TYR A 123 -3.01 14.45 -11.49
CA TYR A 123 -2.89 14.49 -10.03
C TYR A 123 -3.29 15.87 -9.47
N LEU A 124 -2.71 16.96 -9.99
CA LEU A 124 -2.99 18.32 -9.55
C LEU A 124 -4.45 18.75 -9.80
N LYS A 125 -5.06 18.25 -10.88
CA LYS A 125 -6.46 18.49 -11.18
C LYS A 125 -7.39 17.88 -10.12
N HIS A 126 -7.14 16.62 -9.74
CA HIS A 126 -7.93 15.91 -8.74
C HIS A 126 -7.63 16.37 -7.31
N LEU A 127 -6.43 16.89 -7.05
CA LEU A 127 -5.98 17.35 -5.74
C LEU A 127 -6.90 18.41 -5.11
N LYS A 128 -7.57 19.24 -5.92
CA LYS A 128 -8.47 20.31 -5.47
C LYS A 128 -9.60 19.83 -4.55
N SER A 129 -10.00 18.56 -4.63
CA SER A 129 -11.06 17.94 -3.83
C SER A 129 -10.54 16.91 -2.84
N ALA A 130 -9.23 16.73 -2.75
CA ALA A 130 -8.62 15.76 -1.86
C ALA A 130 -8.65 16.21 -0.40
N GLN A 131 -8.92 15.28 0.50
CA GLN A 131 -8.84 15.47 1.95
C GLN A 131 -7.77 14.57 2.57
N VAL A 132 -7.39 13.50 1.89
CA VAL A 132 -6.26 12.61 2.19
C VAL A 132 -5.70 12.10 0.88
N VAL A 133 -4.39 12.00 0.78
CA VAL A 133 -3.69 11.40 -0.36
C VAL A 133 -2.89 10.20 0.11
N VAL A 134 -2.93 9.11 -0.64
CA VAL A 134 -2.05 7.95 -0.49
C VAL A 134 -1.14 7.88 -1.72
N LEU A 135 0.15 8.16 -1.52
CA LEU A 135 1.19 7.96 -2.54
C LEU A 135 1.86 6.62 -2.28
N THR A 136 1.84 5.72 -3.24
CA THR A 136 2.27 4.35 -2.99
C THR A 136 2.82 3.64 -4.23
N GLY A 137 3.72 2.71 -4.00
CA GLY A 137 4.34 1.87 -5.03
C GLY A 137 5.74 2.29 -5.40
N SER A 138 6.46 1.37 -6.02
CA SER A 138 7.81 1.62 -6.55
C SER A 138 7.75 2.55 -7.76
N LEU A 139 8.80 3.32 -7.94
CA LEU A 139 8.98 4.14 -9.13
C LEU A 139 9.57 3.31 -10.27
N PRO A 140 8.98 3.32 -11.48
CA PRO A 140 9.56 2.69 -12.67
C PRO A 140 10.89 3.35 -13.06
N ALA A 141 11.71 2.62 -13.83
CA ALA A 141 12.91 3.20 -14.42
C ALA A 141 12.56 4.46 -15.25
N GLY A 142 13.43 5.48 -15.17
CA GLY A 142 13.19 6.79 -15.79
C GLY A 142 12.46 7.80 -14.89
N THR A 143 11.96 7.37 -13.74
CA THR A 143 11.33 8.28 -12.76
C THR A 143 12.40 8.82 -11.82
N PRO A 144 12.50 10.15 -11.62
CA PRO A 144 13.37 10.72 -10.59
C PRO A 144 12.97 10.26 -9.19
N SER A 145 13.93 9.98 -8.31
CA SER A 145 13.66 9.65 -6.89
C SER A 145 12.92 10.75 -6.14
N SER A 146 13.01 11.99 -6.63
CA SER A 146 12.26 13.15 -6.12
C SER A 146 10.78 13.16 -6.49
N PHE A 147 10.29 12.23 -7.30
CA PHE A 147 8.93 12.29 -7.86
C PHE A 147 7.84 12.41 -6.79
N TYR A 148 7.90 11.59 -5.74
CA TYR A 148 6.94 11.68 -4.64
C TYR A 148 7.10 12.97 -3.83
N ARG A 149 8.33 13.43 -3.59
CA ARG A 149 8.59 14.74 -2.98
C ARG A 149 7.88 15.85 -3.74
N ASP A 150 8.04 15.87 -5.06
CA ASP A 150 7.49 16.92 -5.92
C ASP A 150 5.94 16.89 -5.97
N LEU A 151 5.31 15.73 -5.71
CA LEU A 151 3.86 15.63 -5.53
C LEU A 151 3.42 16.09 -4.14
N ILE A 152 4.19 15.76 -3.09
CA ILE A 152 3.90 16.18 -1.71
C ILE A 152 3.98 17.69 -1.58
N ALA A 153 4.98 18.33 -2.19
CA ALA A 153 5.16 19.79 -2.20
C ALA A 153 3.91 20.56 -2.70
N GLU A 154 3.15 19.97 -3.60
CA GLU A 154 1.92 20.54 -4.15
C GLU A 154 0.66 20.18 -3.34
N THR A 155 0.78 19.28 -2.36
CA THR A 155 -0.36 18.68 -1.65
C THR A 155 -0.64 19.40 -0.34
N HIS A 156 -1.87 19.87 -0.14
CA HIS A 156 -2.25 20.68 1.04
C HIS A 156 -3.06 19.89 2.09
N CYS A 157 -3.20 18.59 1.92
CA CYS A 157 -3.90 17.70 2.87
C CYS A 157 -2.95 16.60 3.34
N PRO A 158 -3.31 15.83 4.38
CA PRO A 158 -2.46 14.75 4.87
C PRO A 158 -2.08 13.74 3.78
N VAL A 159 -0.76 13.47 3.66
CA VAL A 159 -0.21 12.48 2.74
C VAL A 159 0.26 11.27 3.51
N ILE A 160 -0.26 10.09 3.14
CA ILE A 160 0.27 8.79 3.54
C ILE A 160 1.21 8.33 2.43
N LEU A 161 2.48 8.13 2.76
CA LEU A 161 3.49 7.68 1.81
C LEU A 161 3.92 6.24 2.11
N ASP A 162 3.75 5.36 1.13
CA ASP A 162 4.27 4.00 1.15
C ASP A 162 5.36 3.86 0.08
N ALA A 163 6.54 4.33 0.41
CA ALA A 163 7.75 4.31 -0.40
C ALA A 163 8.96 3.93 0.46
N ARG A 164 10.09 3.64 -0.19
CA ARG A 164 11.33 3.17 0.46
C ARG A 164 12.57 3.79 -0.18
N GLY A 165 13.72 3.65 0.51
CA GLY A 165 15.01 4.05 -0.02
C GLY A 165 15.07 5.52 -0.44
N PRO A 166 15.73 5.85 -1.58
CA PRO A 166 15.92 7.23 -2.03
C PRO A 166 14.62 8.02 -2.22
N GLU A 167 13.52 7.35 -2.59
CA GLU A 167 12.21 7.97 -2.78
C GLU A 167 11.62 8.44 -1.43
N LEU A 168 11.76 7.63 -0.39
CA LEU A 168 11.36 8.01 0.96
C LEU A 168 12.26 9.14 1.47
N GLU A 169 13.58 9.03 1.30
CA GLU A 169 14.54 10.04 1.75
C GLU A 169 14.25 11.42 1.15
N ALA A 170 14.04 11.49 -0.16
CA ALA A 170 13.68 12.74 -0.83
C ALA A 170 12.34 13.28 -0.32
N ALA A 171 11.34 12.43 -0.12
CA ALA A 171 10.01 12.82 0.31
C ALA A 171 9.97 13.42 1.72
N LEU A 172 10.90 13.04 2.61
CA LEU A 172 10.96 13.59 3.98
C LEU A 172 11.22 15.11 4.00
N GLU A 173 11.82 15.70 2.95
CA GLU A 173 12.02 17.15 2.82
C GLU A 173 10.68 17.90 2.86
N GLU A 174 9.61 17.31 2.29
CA GLU A 174 8.26 17.90 2.24
C GLU A 174 7.32 17.42 3.36
N LYS A 175 7.87 16.81 4.38
CA LYS A 175 7.21 16.45 5.65
C LYS A 175 5.88 15.70 5.47
N PRO A 176 5.88 14.51 4.88
CA PRO A 176 4.68 13.69 4.74
C PRO A 176 4.01 13.46 6.12
N PHE A 177 2.66 13.42 6.12
CA PHE A 177 1.91 13.23 7.36
C PHE A 177 2.17 11.86 7.98
N LEU A 178 2.22 10.80 7.16
CA LEU A 178 2.51 9.45 7.63
C LEU A 178 3.36 8.71 6.61
N VAL A 179 4.41 8.06 7.08
CA VAL A 179 5.21 7.13 6.26
C VAL A 179 5.09 5.72 6.80
N LYS A 180 5.07 4.72 5.89
CA LYS A 180 4.82 3.33 6.23
C LYS A 180 5.83 2.38 5.55
N PRO A 181 7.13 2.49 5.81
CA PRO A 181 8.07 1.46 5.41
C PRO A 181 7.85 0.19 6.24
N ASN A 182 8.27 -0.97 5.73
CA ASN A 182 8.42 -2.15 6.57
C ASN A 182 9.78 -2.14 7.30
N HIS A 183 10.03 -3.11 8.18
CA HIS A 183 11.25 -3.19 8.96
C HIS A 183 12.51 -3.20 8.09
N GLU A 184 12.58 -4.09 7.08
CA GLU A 184 13.74 -4.17 6.17
C GLU A 184 13.92 -2.90 5.32
N GLU A 185 12.84 -2.25 4.92
CA GLU A 185 12.87 -1.00 4.17
C GLU A 185 13.42 0.14 5.03
N LEU A 186 13.08 0.16 6.33
CA LEU A 186 13.63 1.13 7.28
C LEU A 186 15.12 0.89 7.50
N GLU A 187 15.57 -0.36 7.74
CA GLU A 187 16.98 -0.71 7.88
C GLU A 187 17.80 -0.26 6.65
N ARG A 188 17.30 -0.52 5.45
CA ARG A 188 17.94 -0.08 4.20
C ARG A 188 17.99 1.43 4.07
N THR A 189 16.93 2.14 4.47
CA THR A 189 16.87 3.61 4.41
C THR A 189 17.83 4.24 5.40
N LEU A 190 17.97 3.65 6.60
CA LEU A 190 18.88 4.14 7.63
C LEU A 190 20.32 3.59 7.49
N MET A 191 20.53 2.60 6.61
CA MET A 191 21.79 1.85 6.46
C MET A 191 22.29 1.29 7.80
N THR A 192 21.37 0.82 8.64
CA THR A 192 21.63 0.36 10.01
C THR A 192 20.74 -0.84 10.31
N GLU A 193 21.30 -1.86 10.94
CA GLU A 193 20.54 -2.99 11.46
C GLU A 193 19.72 -2.56 12.70
N LEU A 194 18.46 -2.95 12.75
CA LEU A 194 17.52 -2.64 13.84
C LEU A 194 17.22 -3.94 14.60
N ALA A 195 18.24 -4.41 15.34
CA ALA A 195 18.27 -5.75 15.94
C ALA A 195 17.21 -5.98 17.04
N ASP A 196 16.71 -4.93 17.66
CA ASP A 196 15.73 -5.02 18.74
C ASP A 196 14.69 -3.88 18.68
N THR A 197 13.71 -3.94 19.57
CA THR A 197 12.63 -2.97 19.63
C THR A 197 13.12 -1.54 19.96
N GLU A 198 14.14 -1.40 20.79
CA GLU A 198 14.68 -0.08 21.14
C GLU A 198 15.37 0.56 19.92
N ALA A 199 16.18 -0.21 19.21
CA ALA A 199 16.80 0.22 17.96
C ALA A 199 15.76 0.58 16.89
N LEU A 200 14.70 -0.23 16.77
CA LEU A 200 13.57 0.03 15.85
C LEU A 200 12.91 1.38 16.18
N ILE A 201 12.52 1.61 17.42
CA ILE A 201 11.86 2.85 17.86
C ILE A 201 12.77 4.06 17.61
N LYS A 202 14.07 3.96 17.94
CA LYS A 202 15.06 5.03 17.65
C LYS A 202 15.17 5.30 16.15
N GLY A 203 15.21 4.26 15.32
CA GLY A 203 15.22 4.40 13.87
C GLY A 203 13.96 5.10 13.34
N MET A 204 12.79 4.74 13.85
CA MET A 204 11.53 5.40 13.51
C MET A 204 11.55 6.89 13.91
N GLN A 205 12.04 7.21 15.11
CA GLN A 205 12.16 8.59 15.60
C GLN A 205 13.12 9.41 14.74
N GLN A 206 14.21 8.84 14.23
CA GLN A 206 15.08 9.52 13.25
C GLN A 206 14.32 9.92 11.98
N ILE A 207 13.41 9.09 11.50
CA ILE A 207 12.55 9.44 10.36
C ILE A 207 11.57 10.58 10.73
N ASN A 208 11.02 10.58 11.96
CA ASN A 208 10.21 11.70 12.45
C ASN A 208 11.02 13.01 12.52
N GLU A 209 12.26 12.97 12.98
CA GLU A 209 13.17 14.14 13.04
C GLU A 209 13.46 14.68 11.63
N ARG A 210 13.59 13.79 10.63
CA ARG A 210 13.84 14.13 9.23
C ARG A 210 12.61 14.68 8.51
N GLY A 211 11.41 14.62 9.10
CA GLY A 211 10.25 15.30 8.54
C GLY A 211 8.90 14.59 8.67
N ALA A 212 8.83 13.27 8.73
CA ALA A 212 7.56 12.56 8.84
C ALA A 212 6.84 12.88 10.16
N THR A 213 5.56 13.28 10.10
CA THR A 213 4.78 13.50 11.32
C THR A 213 4.55 12.18 12.07
N TRP A 214 4.20 11.13 11.34
CA TRP A 214 4.02 9.79 11.87
C TRP A 214 4.83 8.77 11.06
N VAL A 215 5.41 7.80 11.78
CA VAL A 215 6.07 6.63 11.19
C VAL A 215 5.35 5.38 11.68
N VAL A 216 4.96 4.50 10.78
CA VAL A 216 4.26 3.25 11.08
C VAL A 216 5.05 2.08 10.51
N ILE A 217 5.45 1.14 11.38
CA ILE A 217 6.19 -0.07 10.97
C ILE A 217 5.37 -1.31 11.35
N SER A 218 5.02 -2.08 10.34
CA SER A 218 4.41 -3.39 10.53
C SER A 218 5.47 -4.50 10.46
N GLN A 219 5.34 -5.50 11.35
CA GLN A 219 6.23 -6.66 11.41
C GLN A 219 5.45 -7.96 11.10
N GLY A 220 4.63 -7.94 10.07
CA GLY A 220 3.80 -9.07 9.66
C GLY A 220 2.74 -9.42 10.71
N LYS A 221 2.83 -10.62 11.29
CA LYS A 221 1.93 -11.11 12.35
C LYS A 221 2.26 -10.57 13.75
N ASP A 222 3.41 -9.93 13.87
CA ASP A 222 3.90 -9.41 15.15
C ASP A 222 3.39 -7.98 15.39
N THR A 223 3.92 -7.35 16.42
CA THR A 223 3.54 -5.99 16.83
C THR A 223 3.73 -4.96 15.73
N LEU A 224 2.77 -4.04 15.59
CA LEU A 224 2.95 -2.83 14.81
C LEU A 224 3.35 -1.69 15.76
N TRP A 225 4.31 -0.90 15.31
CA TRP A 225 4.77 0.29 16.03
C TRP A 225 4.40 1.55 15.26
N ALA A 226 4.04 2.59 16.01
CA ALA A 226 3.85 3.93 15.45
C ALA A 226 4.54 4.97 16.33
N THR A 227 5.27 5.88 15.69
CA THR A 227 5.95 6.97 16.39
C THR A 227 5.59 8.33 15.80
N SER A 228 5.59 9.34 16.64
CA SER A 228 5.68 10.74 16.28
C SER A 228 6.82 11.39 17.09
N ARG A 229 6.97 12.70 17.04
CA ARG A 229 7.94 13.40 17.91
C ARG A 229 7.59 13.33 19.39
N GLU A 230 6.31 13.13 19.71
CA GLU A 230 5.78 13.23 21.08
C GLU A 230 5.29 11.89 21.61
N HIS A 231 5.03 10.89 20.75
CA HIS A 231 4.35 9.67 21.14
C HIS A 231 4.96 8.43 20.51
N VAL A 232 4.92 7.35 21.27
CA VAL A 232 5.23 5.99 20.82
C VAL A 232 4.04 5.11 21.16
N TYR A 233 3.48 4.43 20.15
CA TYR A 233 2.37 3.48 20.31
C TYR A 233 2.78 2.09 19.89
N ARG A 234 2.28 1.12 20.64
CA ARG A 234 2.34 -0.31 20.33
C ARG A 234 0.95 -0.81 20.02
N PHE A 235 0.85 -1.58 18.93
CA PHE A 235 -0.40 -2.21 18.52
C PHE A 235 -0.20 -3.73 18.46
N THR A 236 -1.05 -4.48 19.16
CA THR A 236 -1.09 -5.95 19.08
C THR A 236 -2.11 -6.34 18.02
N PRO A 237 -1.71 -7.06 16.94
CA PRO A 237 -2.62 -7.40 15.86
C PRO A 237 -3.68 -8.41 16.28
N ALA A 238 -4.84 -8.37 15.61
CA ALA A 238 -5.86 -9.40 15.69
C ALA A 238 -5.35 -10.73 15.07
N ARG A 239 -5.88 -11.83 15.55
CA ARG A 239 -5.64 -13.15 14.93
C ARG A 239 -6.52 -13.31 13.70
N ALA A 240 -5.91 -13.65 12.57
CA ALA A 240 -6.60 -13.91 11.31
C ALA A 240 -6.06 -15.18 10.66
N GLU A 241 -6.93 -15.94 10.01
CA GLU A 241 -6.53 -17.04 9.15
C GLU A 241 -5.93 -16.50 7.86
N VAL A 242 -4.75 -16.97 7.49
CA VAL A 242 -4.03 -16.49 6.31
C VAL A 242 -4.48 -17.27 5.07
N VAL A 243 -5.27 -16.62 4.22
CA VAL A 243 -5.65 -17.14 2.90
C VAL A 243 -4.72 -16.58 1.83
N ASN A 244 -4.51 -15.25 1.80
CA ASN A 244 -3.58 -14.57 0.91
C ASN A 244 -3.01 -13.31 1.59
N PRO A 245 -1.69 -13.22 1.82
CA PRO A 245 -1.06 -12.07 2.48
C PRO A 245 -0.85 -10.85 1.58
N ILE A 246 -1.09 -10.98 0.26
CA ILE A 246 -0.86 -9.90 -0.69
C ILE A 246 -1.80 -8.73 -0.40
N ALA A 247 -1.28 -7.51 -0.55
CA ALA A 247 -1.98 -6.24 -0.31
C ALA A 247 -2.38 -5.94 1.15
N CYS A 248 -1.86 -6.66 2.16
CA CYS A 248 -2.10 -6.31 3.56
C CYS A 248 -1.57 -4.92 3.90
N GLY A 249 -0.38 -4.55 3.41
CA GLY A 249 0.19 -3.21 3.57
C GLY A 249 -0.61 -2.11 2.89
N ASP A 250 -1.17 -2.42 1.72
CA ASP A 250 -2.02 -1.49 0.95
C ASP A 250 -3.37 -1.30 1.65
N SER A 251 -3.94 -2.39 2.18
CA SER A 251 -5.17 -2.38 2.98
C SER A 251 -4.99 -1.62 4.30
N LEU A 252 -3.82 -1.76 4.95
CA LEU A 252 -3.44 -0.95 6.11
C LEU A 252 -3.46 0.54 5.76
N ALA A 253 -2.79 0.94 4.69
CA ALA A 253 -2.76 2.33 4.23
C ALA A 253 -4.15 2.86 3.88
N ALA A 254 -4.97 2.06 3.19
CA ALA A 254 -6.35 2.39 2.85
C ALA A 254 -7.23 2.59 4.10
N GLY A 255 -7.16 1.68 5.07
CA GLY A 255 -7.90 1.78 6.32
C GLY A 255 -7.52 3.02 7.14
N ILE A 256 -6.21 3.35 7.20
CA ILE A 256 -5.72 4.59 7.81
C ILE A 256 -6.29 5.80 7.07
N ALA A 257 -6.20 5.83 5.73
CA ALA A 257 -6.69 6.93 4.92
C ALA A 257 -8.19 7.19 5.12
N VAL A 258 -9.00 6.12 5.12
CA VAL A 258 -10.45 6.20 5.36
C VAL A 258 -10.75 6.74 6.76
N ALA A 259 -10.03 6.30 7.78
CA ALA A 259 -10.23 6.76 9.14
C ALA A 259 -9.85 8.24 9.31
N LEU A 260 -8.71 8.66 8.73
CA LEU A 260 -8.30 10.07 8.72
C LEU A 260 -9.30 10.94 7.96
N HIS A 261 -9.79 10.48 6.81
CA HIS A 261 -10.84 11.16 6.05
C HIS A 261 -12.14 11.35 6.87
N ARG A 262 -12.44 10.40 7.75
CA ARG A 262 -13.58 10.46 8.70
C ARG A 262 -13.26 11.25 9.99
N GLY A 263 -12.11 11.93 10.07
CA GLY A 263 -11.71 12.75 11.22
C GLY A 263 -11.32 11.96 12.47
N LYS A 264 -10.91 10.69 12.34
CA LYS A 264 -10.48 9.87 13.46
C LYS A 264 -9.05 10.26 13.90
N PRO A 265 -8.74 10.19 15.21
CA PRO A 265 -7.37 10.40 15.69
C PRO A 265 -6.43 9.32 15.14
N VAL A 266 -5.13 9.64 15.03
CA VAL A 266 -4.14 8.77 14.36
C VAL A 266 -4.04 7.37 14.98
N PRO A 267 -4.03 7.19 16.31
CA PRO A 267 -3.99 5.83 16.88
C PRO A 267 -5.22 4.99 16.48
N ASP A 268 -6.43 5.59 16.44
CA ASP A 268 -7.64 4.91 15.96
C ASP A 268 -7.58 4.64 14.45
N ALA A 269 -7.03 5.57 13.67
CA ALA A 269 -6.83 5.37 12.24
C ALA A 269 -5.88 4.19 11.94
N ILE A 270 -4.78 4.08 12.67
CA ILE A 270 -3.85 2.95 12.55
C ILE A 270 -4.54 1.63 12.95
N ARG A 271 -5.28 1.62 14.05
CA ARG A 271 -6.06 0.46 14.49
C ARG A 271 -7.04 -0.01 13.42
N ARG A 272 -7.75 0.92 12.75
CA ARG A 272 -8.65 0.61 11.63
C ARG A 272 -7.89 0.10 10.41
N GLY A 273 -6.72 0.64 10.14
CA GLY A 273 -5.82 0.14 9.10
C GLY A 273 -5.39 -1.31 9.36
N MET A 274 -5.04 -1.64 10.60
CA MET A 274 -4.69 -3.01 10.98
C MET A 274 -5.88 -3.97 10.82
N ALA A 275 -7.09 -3.53 11.17
CA ALA A 275 -8.30 -4.32 10.94
C ALA A 275 -8.56 -4.56 9.44
N ALA A 276 -8.28 -3.56 8.58
CA ALA A 276 -8.33 -3.71 7.13
C ALA A 276 -7.30 -4.71 6.61
N ALA A 277 -6.07 -4.67 7.13
CA ALA A 277 -5.04 -5.64 6.79
C ALA A 277 -5.41 -7.07 7.24
N ALA A 278 -6.00 -7.22 8.43
CA ALA A 278 -6.47 -8.51 8.94
C ALA A 278 -7.64 -9.07 8.11
N ASP A 279 -8.59 -8.23 7.71
CA ASP A 279 -9.67 -8.64 6.80
C ASP A 279 -9.13 -9.09 5.43
N ASN A 280 -8.16 -8.34 4.88
CA ASN A 280 -7.51 -8.69 3.62
C ASN A 280 -6.85 -10.08 3.68
N LEU A 281 -6.17 -10.43 4.78
CA LEU A 281 -5.53 -11.73 4.96
C LEU A 281 -6.49 -12.90 4.73
N THR A 282 -7.76 -12.74 5.07
CA THR A 282 -8.80 -13.77 4.95
C THR A 282 -9.41 -13.89 3.56
N GLN A 283 -9.00 -13.05 2.61
CA GLN A 283 -9.55 -13.02 1.26
C GLN A 283 -8.57 -13.61 0.24
N LEU A 284 -9.10 -14.34 -0.76
CA LEU A 284 -8.30 -14.82 -1.89
C LEU A 284 -7.85 -13.67 -2.79
N LEU A 285 -8.77 -12.77 -3.12
CA LEU A 285 -8.49 -11.60 -3.95
C LEU A 285 -8.08 -10.42 -3.07
N PRO A 286 -6.97 -9.75 -3.38
CA PRO A 286 -6.45 -8.64 -2.59
C PRO A 286 -7.42 -7.44 -2.55
N ALA A 287 -7.40 -6.73 -1.43
CA ALA A 287 -8.16 -5.49 -1.20
C ALA A 287 -9.69 -5.61 -1.26
N ARG A 288 -10.26 -6.81 -1.18
CA ARG A 288 -11.73 -7.07 -1.17
C ARG A 288 -12.26 -7.01 0.26
N LEU A 289 -12.24 -5.81 0.86
CA LEU A 289 -12.57 -5.57 2.26
C LEU A 289 -14.07 -5.52 2.54
N SER A 290 -14.43 -5.73 3.82
CA SER A 290 -15.79 -5.58 4.34
C SER A 290 -15.77 -4.88 5.70
N GLU A 291 -16.49 -3.77 5.83
CA GLU A 291 -16.64 -3.04 7.11
C GLU A 291 -17.11 -3.97 8.24
N THR A 292 -18.03 -4.91 7.95
CA THR A 292 -18.54 -5.86 8.95
C THR A 292 -17.46 -6.83 9.43
N ARG A 293 -16.67 -7.42 8.52
CA ARG A 293 -15.56 -8.31 8.92
C ARG A 293 -14.44 -7.53 9.61
N MET A 294 -14.10 -6.34 9.14
CA MET A 294 -13.13 -5.47 9.78
C MET A 294 -13.48 -5.16 11.23
N GLN A 295 -14.76 -4.96 11.56
CA GLN A 295 -15.18 -4.64 12.93
C GLN A 295 -14.80 -5.76 13.89
N THR A 296 -14.90 -7.05 13.49
CA THR A 296 -14.50 -8.17 14.33
C THR A 296 -13.01 -8.22 14.63
N PHE A 297 -12.18 -7.76 13.69
CA PHE A 297 -10.74 -7.63 13.90
C PHE A 297 -10.38 -6.37 14.70
N TYR A 298 -11.06 -5.25 14.40
CA TYR A 298 -10.86 -4.00 15.12
C TYR A 298 -11.02 -4.18 16.64
N ASP A 299 -12.04 -4.92 17.07
CA ASP A 299 -12.34 -5.15 18.50
C ASP A 299 -11.25 -5.97 19.22
N GLN A 300 -10.46 -6.76 18.48
CA GLN A 300 -9.37 -7.59 19.01
C GLN A 300 -8.02 -6.88 19.03
N ILE A 301 -7.86 -5.76 18.30
CA ILE A 301 -6.59 -5.03 18.25
C ILE A 301 -6.43 -4.21 19.52
N GLU A 302 -5.36 -4.44 20.25
CA GLU A 302 -5.00 -3.66 21.44
C GLU A 302 -4.07 -2.52 21.06
N VAL A 303 -4.26 -1.37 21.71
CA VAL A 303 -3.45 -0.16 21.49
C VAL A 303 -2.92 0.30 22.84
N GLU A 304 -1.60 0.48 22.93
CA GLU A 304 -0.93 0.94 24.12
C GLU A 304 -0.02 2.14 23.77
N GLN A 305 -0.16 3.23 24.48
CA GLN A 305 0.79 4.33 24.43
C GLN A 305 1.96 4.01 25.38
N ILE A 306 3.18 3.95 24.84
CA ILE A 306 4.39 3.61 25.57
C ILE A 306 5.09 4.87 26.11
N ALA A 307 5.06 5.93 25.33
CA ALA A 307 5.62 7.24 25.66
C ALA A 307 4.91 8.38 24.94
#